data_966d71c5ccae5d740a57bcd65ddadc0d
#
_entry.id   966d71c5ccae5d740a57bcd65ddadc0d
#
_cell.length_a   1.000
_cell.length_b   1.000
_cell.length_c   1.000
_cell.angle_alpha   90.00
_cell.angle_beta   90.00
_cell.angle_gamma   90.00
#
_symmetry.space_group_name_H-M   'P 1'
#
loop_
_entity.id
_entity.type
_entity.pdbx_description
1 polymer ?
#
loop_
_entity_poly.entity_id
_entity_poly.type
_entity_poly.pdbx_seq_one_letter_code
_entity_poly.pdbx_strand_id
1 'polypeptide(L)'
;MAVFHRVYTCTFINVSLLLLSILTLTPSKLLAQDALLATEDFFLDVFINGQPKDTVLLLRNEGRLFAGAKDLQRWRLRLSDITPLTFYGEDFYALDALNGLTFKLDESSQILAMQVPPRLFEATFLNGQEINFSAPSPASPGGFINYNLSVNHTEGLTNSTGLMDLSGFGSWGSADTRILGLDLNKQARAIRLESTWIRDKPMELTRLRFGDAISSVSSWGGAVRFGGVQWATDFSLQPGFMASPRPEISGESALPSTVDLYVDNLLRMRREVPSGPFTIQDLPVINGQGYAQLVVRDILGREQVITQPFFTNSRLLKQGLQDYSYELGFVRRNFGTDSNNYGRFMAVGTHRLGFTQKFTGEIHGEFLGNQQAVGLGGVFLSPAVGILSGSLAISNSKKGVGGLLGLRFQHQSGNFSVGMNTQLTSQNFAKLGGQSEKLAPRHISQMTVGMATENYGSFAANFMQQAFHHMEEFKSVSGSYVREVAGIGNLSASVTRYLNGEAKTV
;
A
#
# COMPACT_ATOMS: atom_id res chain seq x y z
N MET A 1 6.19 42.86 35.51
CA MET A 1 7.17 43.77 34.87
C MET A 1 7.05 43.50 33.39
N ALA A 2 6.20 44.25 32.78
CA ALA A 2 6.35 45.27 31.71
C ALA A 2 6.62 44.61 30.33
N VAL A 3 5.61 44.45 29.47
CA VAL A 3 5.03 45.42 28.48
C VAL A 3 5.96 45.66 27.30
N PHE A 4 5.55 45.28 26.10
CA PHE A 4 5.35 46.21 25.00
C PHE A 4 4.58 45.61 23.82
N HIS A 5 3.44 46.20 23.59
CA HIS A 5 2.61 46.26 22.38
C HIS A 5 3.36 46.92 21.23
N ARG A 6 3.09 46.54 19.99
CA ARG A 6 2.94 47.52 18.90
C ARG A 6 2.00 47.04 17.81
N VAL A 7 0.85 47.64 17.79
CA VAL A 7 -0.13 47.80 16.72
C VAL A 7 0.44 48.80 15.70
N TYR A 8 0.27 48.52 14.40
CA TYR A 8 0.28 49.58 13.38
C TYR A 8 -0.99 49.44 12.52
N THR A 9 -1.93 50.31 12.82
CA THR A 9 -2.99 50.80 11.95
C THR A 9 -2.41 51.82 10.96
N CYS A 10 -2.80 51.75 9.72
CA CYS A 10 -2.70 52.85 8.77
C CYS A 10 -4.01 53.01 8.03
N THR A 11 -4.73 54.02 8.45
CA THR A 11 -5.90 54.66 7.80
C THR A 11 -5.42 55.76 6.85
N PHE A 12 -6.31 56.13 5.94
CA PHE A 12 -6.38 57.30 5.05
C PHE A 12 -6.30 56.96 3.56
N ILE A 13 -7.14 57.36 2.67
CA ILE A 13 -7.91 58.63 2.53
C ILE A 13 -9.08 58.39 1.61
N ASN A 14 -10.26 58.90 1.99
CA ASN A 14 -11.37 59.20 1.13
C ASN A 14 -11.08 60.39 0.21
N VAL A 15 -11.32 60.23 -1.11
CA VAL A 15 -11.62 61.38 -1.98
C VAL A 15 -12.83 61.07 -2.81
N SER A 16 -13.88 61.74 -2.47
CA SER A 16 -15.10 61.86 -3.26
C SER A 16 -14.83 62.64 -4.56
N LEU A 17 -15.23 62.06 -5.69
CA LEU A 17 -15.56 62.86 -6.88
C LEU A 17 -16.83 62.28 -7.49
N LEU A 18 -17.90 63.05 -7.29
CA LEU A 18 -19.13 63.06 -8.00
C LEU A 18 -18.85 63.60 -9.39
N LEU A 19 -19.23 62.92 -10.47
CA LEU A 19 -19.88 63.53 -11.64
C LEU A 19 -20.05 62.52 -12.80
N LEU A 20 -21.24 62.61 -13.32
CA LEU A 20 -21.70 62.32 -14.66
C LEU A 20 -22.09 60.86 -14.99
N SER A 21 -23.34 60.54 -14.69
CA SER A 21 -24.13 59.53 -15.35
C SER A 21 -24.25 59.80 -16.84
N ILE A 22 -23.46 59.10 -17.65
CA ILE A 22 -23.75 58.95 -19.08
C ILE A 22 -24.26 57.52 -19.23
N LEU A 23 -25.54 57.44 -19.58
CA LEU A 23 -26.28 56.25 -19.97
C LEU A 23 -25.62 55.68 -21.23
N THR A 24 -24.69 54.73 -21.09
CA THR A 24 -24.29 53.86 -22.19
C THR A 24 -25.17 52.63 -22.14
N LEU A 25 -26.27 52.66 -22.89
CA LEU A 25 -26.96 51.46 -23.32
C LEU A 25 -25.93 50.56 -23.99
N THR A 26 -25.50 49.49 -23.29
CA THR A 26 -24.69 48.46 -23.89
C THR A 26 -25.54 47.70 -24.93
N PRO A 27 -25.03 47.47 -26.14
CA PRO A 27 -25.76 46.78 -27.21
C PRO A 27 -25.80 45.25 -27.03
N SER A 28 -25.61 44.74 -25.82
CA SER A 28 -25.52 43.28 -25.55
C SER A 28 -26.88 42.54 -25.59
N LYS A 29 -28.00 43.25 -25.61
CA LYS A 29 -29.31 42.58 -25.78
C LYS A 29 -29.76 42.43 -27.23
N LEU A 30 -29.23 43.23 -28.18
CA LEU A 30 -29.60 43.12 -29.57
C LEU A 30 -28.92 41.93 -30.29
N LEU A 31 -27.67 41.63 -29.90
CA LEU A 31 -26.93 40.49 -30.49
C LEU A 31 -27.50 39.13 -30.06
N ALA A 32 -28.09 39.03 -28.86
CA ALA A 32 -28.75 37.79 -28.41
C ALA A 32 -30.09 37.52 -29.12
N GLN A 33 -30.75 38.56 -29.63
CA GLN A 33 -32.05 38.45 -30.30
C GLN A 33 -31.88 38.09 -31.78
N ASP A 34 -30.81 38.58 -32.44
CA ASP A 34 -30.49 38.21 -33.83
C ASP A 34 -29.93 36.77 -33.92
N ALA A 35 -29.24 36.27 -32.89
CA ALA A 35 -28.80 34.86 -32.83
C ALA A 35 -29.99 33.88 -32.70
N LEU A 36 -31.05 34.29 -32.06
CA LEU A 36 -32.30 33.51 -31.94
C LEU A 36 -33.11 33.43 -33.26
N LEU A 37 -32.97 34.40 -34.12
CA LEU A 37 -33.74 34.47 -35.40
C LEU A 37 -33.16 33.57 -36.50
N ALA A 38 -31.92 33.04 -36.34
CA ALA A 38 -31.24 32.15 -37.28
C ALA A 38 -31.12 30.70 -36.76
N THR A 39 -31.82 30.37 -35.67
CA THR A 39 -31.74 29.04 -35.06
C THR A 39 -32.90 28.17 -35.51
N GLU A 40 -32.58 26.97 -36.01
CA GLU A 40 -33.56 25.95 -36.42
C GLU A 40 -33.57 24.84 -35.39
N ASP A 41 -34.77 24.43 -34.96
CA ASP A 41 -35.00 23.36 -34.00
C ASP A 41 -35.24 22.03 -34.69
N PHE A 42 -34.51 20.98 -34.30
CA PHE A 42 -34.65 19.65 -34.84
C PHE A 42 -34.86 18.63 -33.71
N PHE A 43 -35.95 17.87 -33.78
CA PHE A 43 -36.14 16.67 -32.96
C PHE A 43 -35.60 15.46 -33.74
N LEU A 44 -34.50 14.90 -33.27
CA LEU A 44 -33.80 13.84 -33.98
C LEU A 44 -33.62 12.61 -33.09
N ASP A 45 -33.79 11.45 -33.69
CA ASP A 45 -33.39 10.18 -33.12
C ASP A 45 -31.87 10.06 -33.23
N VAL A 46 -31.21 9.95 -32.06
CA VAL A 46 -29.75 9.95 -31.98
C VAL A 46 -29.22 8.53 -31.88
N PHE A 47 -28.25 8.23 -32.72
CA PHE A 47 -27.47 6.99 -32.65
C PHE A 47 -26.00 7.33 -32.35
N ILE A 48 -25.43 6.70 -31.31
CA ILE A 48 -24.02 6.84 -30.95
C ILE A 48 -23.32 5.50 -31.17
N ASN A 49 -22.34 5.47 -32.07
CA ASN A 49 -21.60 4.26 -32.45
C ASN A 49 -22.53 3.10 -32.87
N GLY A 50 -23.62 3.43 -33.55
CA GLY A 50 -24.66 2.47 -33.97
C GLY A 50 -25.66 2.04 -32.90
N GLN A 51 -25.56 2.57 -31.67
CA GLN A 51 -26.50 2.32 -30.60
C GLN A 51 -27.57 3.41 -30.51
N PRO A 52 -28.84 3.07 -30.50
CA PRO A 52 -29.90 4.04 -30.36
C PRO A 52 -29.85 4.71 -28.97
N LYS A 53 -30.07 5.99 -28.96
CA LYS A 53 -30.23 6.82 -27.77
C LYS A 53 -31.66 7.39 -27.76
N ASP A 54 -31.83 8.52 -27.13
CA ASP A 54 -33.12 9.18 -27.04
C ASP A 54 -33.38 10.06 -28.28
N THR A 55 -34.66 10.41 -28.52
CA THR A 55 -35.05 11.52 -29.40
C THR A 55 -34.79 12.81 -28.62
N VAL A 56 -33.98 13.72 -29.13
CA VAL A 56 -33.60 14.96 -28.44
C VAL A 56 -33.73 16.17 -29.32
N LEU A 57 -33.89 17.34 -28.69
CA LEU A 57 -33.85 18.64 -29.36
C LEU A 57 -32.40 19.02 -29.67
N LEU A 58 -32.08 19.19 -30.94
CA LEU A 58 -30.84 19.75 -31.42
C LEU A 58 -31.13 21.10 -32.09
N LEU A 59 -30.16 21.99 -32.00
CA LEU A 59 -30.27 23.30 -32.60
C LEU A 59 -29.28 23.42 -33.76
N ARG A 60 -29.70 23.99 -34.87
CA ARG A 60 -28.83 24.43 -35.95
C ARG A 60 -28.69 25.94 -35.88
N ASN A 61 -27.47 26.43 -35.72
CA ASN A 61 -27.16 27.85 -35.78
C ASN A 61 -25.93 28.05 -36.67
N GLU A 62 -26.04 28.94 -37.64
CA GLU A 62 -24.95 29.19 -38.64
C GLU A 62 -24.42 27.93 -39.32
N GLY A 63 -25.29 26.95 -39.59
CA GLY A 63 -24.93 25.68 -40.22
C GLY A 63 -24.26 24.67 -39.31
N ARG A 64 -24.02 25.00 -38.03
CA ARG A 64 -23.47 24.08 -37.00
C ARG A 64 -24.59 23.48 -36.18
N LEU A 65 -24.40 22.21 -35.78
CA LEU A 65 -25.34 21.50 -34.87
C LEU A 65 -24.88 21.60 -33.44
N PHE A 66 -25.86 21.89 -32.54
CA PHE A 66 -25.68 22.03 -31.13
C PHE A 66 -26.58 21.06 -30.38
N ALA A 67 -26.02 20.41 -29.36
CA ALA A 67 -26.76 19.55 -28.45
C ALA A 67 -26.80 20.14 -27.04
N GLY A 68 -27.90 19.93 -26.34
CA GLY A 68 -28.04 20.39 -24.96
C GLY A 68 -27.08 19.73 -23.99
N ALA A 69 -26.61 20.49 -23.02
CA ALA A 69 -25.68 19.99 -21.97
C ALA A 69 -26.21 18.74 -21.27
N LYS A 70 -27.51 18.71 -20.97
CA LYS A 70 -28.17 17.58 -20.30
C LYS A 70 -28.11 16.29 -21.11
N ASP A 71 -28.28 16.39 -22.44
CA ASP A 71 -28.25 15.24 -23.34
C ASP A 71 -26.81 14.71 -23.50
N LEU A 72 -25.85 15.61 -23.70
CA LEU A 72 -24.43 15.23 -23.78
C LEU A 72 -23.95 14.57 -22.48
N GLN A 73 -24.37 15.06 -21.31
CA GLN A 73 -24.08 14.42 -20.02
C GLN A 73 -24.76 13.05 -19.89
N ARG A 74 -26.04 12.93 -20.32
CA ARG A 74 -26.75 11.64 -20.34
C ARG A 74 -26.05 10.62 -21.24
N TRP A 75 -25.44 11.06 -22.33
CA TRP A 75 -24.62 10.25 -23.20
C TRP A 75 -23.19 10.05 -22.66
N ARG A 76 -22.90 10.65 -21.49
CA ARG A 76 -21.59 10.57 -20.81
C ARG A 76 -20.46 11.19 -21.62
N LEU A 77 -20.71 12.23 -22.40
CA LEU A 77 -19.67 12.94 -23.15
C LEU A 77 -19.01 14.02 -22.30
N ARG A 78 -17.68 14.11 -22.40
CA ARG A 78 -16.86 15.09 -21.68
C ARG A 78 -16.97 16.46 -22.37
N LEU A 79 -17.32 17.48 -21.56
CA LEU A 79 -17.53 18.85 -22.04
C LEU A 79 -16.43 19.84 -21.56
N SER A 80 -15.34 19.34 -20.97
CA SER A 80 -14.40 20.13 -20.17
C SER A 80 -13.66 21.25 -20.90
N ASP A 81 -13.61 21.24 -22.23
CA ASP A 81 -12.77 22.19 -22.99
C ASP A 81 -13.57 23.01 -24.03
N ILE A 82 -14.88 23.04 -23.89
CA ILE A 82 -15.77 23.66 -24.89
C ILE A 82 -16.60 24.76 -24.23
N THR A 83 -16.63 25.92 -24.84
CA THR A 83 -17.48 27.04 -24.41
C THR A 83 -18.93 26.82 -24.89
N PRO A 84 -19.91 26.77 -24.00
CA PRO A 84 -21.31 26.64 -24.41
C PRO A 84 -21.84 27.94 -25.04
N LEU A 85 -22.88 27.80 -25.83
CA LEU A 85 -23.77 28.88 -26.20
C LEU A 85 -25.09 28.70 -25.46
N THR A 86 -25.62 29.78 -24.91
CA THR A 86 -26.90 29.73 -24.18
C THR A 86 -28.07 30.02 -25.12
N PHE A 87 -28.94 29.00 -25.29
CA PHE A 87 -30.22 29.14 -26.01
C PHE A 87 -31.36 28.75 -25.07
N TYR A 88 -32.45 29.46 -25.12
CA TYR A 88 -33.64 29.19 -24.27
C TYR A 88 -33.35 29.12 -22.77
N GLY A 89 -32.27 29.74 -22.31
CA GLY A 89 -31.82 29.68 -20.91
C GLY A 89 -31.08 28.39 -20.51
N GLU A 90 -30.76 27.54 -21.48
CA GLU A 90 -29.97 26.34 -21.30
C GLU A 90 -28.68 26.40 -22.13
N ASP A 91 -27.65 25.64 -21.69
CA ASP A 91 -26.36 25.58 -22.36
C ASP A 91 -26.36 24.51 -23.45
N PHE A 92 -25.91 24.89 -24.61
CA PHE A 92 -25.78 24.04 -25.79
C PHE A 92 -24.31 24.04 -26.28
N TYR A 93 -23.86 22.91 -26.73
CA TYR A 93 -22.48 22.70 -27.19
C TYR A 93 -22.47 22.28 -28.67
N ALA A 94 -21.60 22.89 -29.45
CA ALA A 94 -21.42 22.52 -30.83
C ALA A 94 -20.82 21.13 -30.98
N LEU A 95 -21.44 20.25 -31.75
CA LEU A 95 -20.98 18.86 -31.93
C LEU A 95 -19.64 18.78 -32.65
N ASP A 96 -19.35 19.68 -33.55
CA ASP A 96 -18.07 19.77 -34.29
C ASP A 96 -16.91 20.32 -33.43
N ALA A 97 -17.22 20.94 -32.28
CA ALA A 97 -16.20 21.34 -31.30
C ALA A 97 -15.66 20.15 -30.49
N LEU A 98 -16.35 19.01 -30.47
CA LEU A 98 -15.93 17.79 -29.80
C LEU A 98 -14.86 17.08 -30.64
N ASN A 99 -13.60 17.25 -30.28
CA ASN A 99 -12.44 16.80 -31.07
C ASN A 99 -12.43 15.30 -31.34
N GLY A 100 -12.67 14.93 -32.61
CA GLY A 100 -12.71 13.56 -33.09
C GLY A 100 -14.12 12.96 -33.16
N LEU A 101 -15.17 13.67 -32.76
CA LEU A 101 -16.54 13.31 -33.04
C LEU A 101 -16.81 13.57 -34.53
N THR A 102 -17.45 12.62 -35.19
CA THR A 102 -18.01 12.80 -36.53
C THR A 102 -19.48 12.44 -36.53
N PHE A 103 -20.27 13.11 -37.33
CA PHE A 103 -21.70 12.83 -37.40
C PHE A 103 -22.25 12.94 -38.82
N LYS A 104 -23.36 12.25 -39.06
CA LYS A 104 -24.14 12.32 -40.27
C LYS A 104 -25.59 12.59 -39.90
N LEU A 105 -26.13 13.67 -40.44
CA LEU A 105 -27.52 14.02 -40.28
C LEU A 105 -28.31 13.54 -41.49
N ASP A 106 -29.38 12.80 -41.25
CA ASP A 106 -30.43 12.47 -42.24
C ASP A 106 -31.71 13.19 -41.84
N GLU A 107 -31.95 14.32 -42.48
CA GLU A 107 -33.13 15.15 -42.19
C GLU A 107 -34.42 14.46 -42.61
N SER A 108 -34.38 13.65 -43.69
CA SER A 108 -35.57 12.96 -44.19
C SER A 108 -36.11 11.90 -43.23
N SER A 109 -35.20 11.22 -42.55
CA SER A 109 -35.51 10.17 -41.56
C SER A 109 -35.47 10.70 -40.14
N GLN A 110 -35.13 11.96 -39.92
CA GLN A 110 -34.94 12.60 -38.60
C GLN A 110 -33.92 11.85 -37.72
N ILE A 111 -32.83 11.40 -38.33
CA ILE A 111 -31.79 10.62 -37.65
C ILE A 111 -30.45 11.38 -37.62
N LEU A 112 -29.82 11.43 -36.43
CA LEU A 112 -28.43 11.83 -36.23
C LEU A 112 -27.58 10.64 -35.86
N ALA A 113 -26.71 10.20 -36.75
CA ALA A 113 -25.74 9.14 -36.47
C ALA A 113 -24.38 9.77 -36.13
N MET A 114 -23.92 9.55 -34.90
CA MET A 114 -22.63 10.04 -34.40
C MET A 114 -21.65 8.89 -34.23
N GLN A 115 -20.39 9.11 -34.65
CA GLN A 115 -19.24 8.27 -34.32
C GLN A 115 -18.40 9.00 -33.28
N VAL A 116 -18.38 8.45 -32.08
CA VAL A 116 -17.74 9.03 -30.89
C VAL A 116 -16.56 8.14 -30.47
N PRO A 117 -15.33 8.65 -30.51
CA PRO A 117 -14.19 7.88 -30.04
C PRO A 117 -14.26 7.67 -28.51
N PRO A 118 -13.72 6.54 -27.98
CA PRO A 118 -13.81 6.20 -26.56
C PRO A 118 -13.35 7.34 -25.64
N ARG A 119 -12.29 8.04 -25.99
CA ARG A 119 -11.70 9.14 -25.20
C ARG A 119 -12.63 10.32 -24.90
N LEU A 120 -13.70 10.49 -25.68
CA LEU A 120 -14.69 11.56 -25.46
C LEU A 120 -15.72 11.20 -24.39
N PHE A 121 -15.85 9.94 -24.02
CA PHE A 121 -16.73 9.56 -22.92
C PHE A 121 -16.07 9.81 -21.57
N GLU A 122 -16.87 9.94 -20.54
CA GLU A 122 -16.42 9.98 -19.16
C GLU A 122 -15.74 8.65 -18.75
N ALA A 123 -14.65 8.75 -18.02
CA ALA A 123 -13.93 7.58 -17.54
C ALA A 123 -14.75 6.82 -16.47
N THR A 124 -14.69 5.49 -16.52
CA THR A 124 -15.27 4.60 -15.53
C THR A 124 -14.19 4.01 -14.66
N PHE A 125 -14.32 4.13 -13.35
CA PHE A 125 -13.41 3.51 -12.39
C PHE A 125 -14.09 2.31 -11.75
N LEU A 126 -13.43 1.17 -11.81
CA LEU A 126 -13.87 -0.09 -11.22
C LEU A 126 -12.90 -0.49 -10.13
N ASN A 127 -13.41 -1.02 -9.04
CA ASN A 127 -12.57 -1.64 -8.03
C ASN A 127 -12.43 -3.14 -8.34
N GLY A 128 -11.19 -3.62 -8.50
CA GLY A 128 -10.89 -5.02 -8.78
C GLY A 128 -11.17 -5.95 -7.60
N GLN A 129 -11.32 -5.39 -6.40
CA GLN A 129 -11.68 -6.13 -5.20
C GLN A 129 -12.75 -5.40 -4.41
N GLU A 130 -13.88 -6.03 -4.18
CA GLU A 130 -14.89 -5.54 -3.25
C GLU A 130 -14.47 -5.91 -1.82
N ILE A 131 -14.05 -4.91 -1.04
CA ILE A 131 -13.76 -5.07 0.38
C ILE A 131 -14.96 -4.53 1.14
N ASN A 132 -15.83 -5.40 1.58
CA ASN A 132 -16.95 -5.07 2.45
C ASN A 132 -16.50 -5.17 3.91
N PHE A 133 -15.80 -4.13 4.42
CA PHE A 133 -15.50 -4.04 5.83
C PHE A 133 -16.70 -3.41 6.56
N SER A 134 -17.34 -4.19 7.43
CA SER A 134 -18.28 -3.63 8.39
C SER A 134 -17.61 -3.50 9.74
N ALA A 135 -17.86 -2.38 10.44
CA ALA A 135 -17.33 -2.19 11.79
C ALA A 135 -17.77 -3.34 12.70
N PRO A 136 -16.85 -3.98 13.43
CA PRO A 136 -17.22 -5.02 14.37
C PRO A 136 -18.16 -4.47 15.43
N SER A 137 -19.16 -5.28 15.81
CA SER A 137 -20.02 -4.96 16.94
C SER A 137 -19.22 -4.93 18.24
N PRO A 138 -19.59 -4.09 19.22
CA PRO A 138 -18.96 -4.10 20.53
C PRO A 138 -18.99 -5.50 21.16
N ALA A 139 -17.85 -5.96 21.66
CA ALA A 139 -17.76 -7.25 22.33
C ALA A 139 -18.51 -7.21 23.69
N SER A 140 -19.32 -8.21 23.96
CA SER A 140 -19.83 -8.46 25.30
C SER A 140 -18.68 -8.82 26.26
N PRO A 141 -18.72 -8.44 27.53
CA PRO A 141 -17.72 -8.85 28.50
C PRO A 141 -17.62 -10.37 28.61
N GLY A 142 -16.39 -10.87 28.54
CA GLY A 142 -16.09 -12.29 28.61
C GLY A 142 -14.64 -12.56 28.96
N GLY A 143 -14.31 -13.83 29.12
CA GLY A 143 -12.94 -14.28 29.35
C GLY A 143 -12.82 -15.76 29.11
N PHE A 144 -11.59 -16.21 28.92
CA PHE A 144 -11.27 -17.63 28.75
C PHE A 144 -9.90 -17.95 29.35
N ILE A 145 -9.69 -19.23 29.60
CA ILE A 145 -8.42 -19.79 30.04
C ILE A 145 -8.04 -20.88 29.07
N ASN A 146 -6.85 -20.71 28.42
CA ASN A 146 -6.21 -21.76 27.66
C ASN A 146 -5.09 -22.36 28.49
N TYR A 147 -4.90 -23.66 28.41
CA TYR A 147 -3.78 -24.33 29.05
C TYR A 147 -3.19 -25.40 28.15
N ASN A 148 -1.88 -25.59 28.29
CA ASN A 148 -1.12 -26.66 27.66
C ASN A 148 -0.21 -27.29 28.70
N LEU A 149 -0.36 -28.58 28.92
CA LEU A 149 0.46 -29.36 29.84
C LEU A 149 1.30 -30.34 29.05
N SER A 150 2.59 -30.39 29.30
CA SER A 150 3.53 -31.31 28.67
C SER A 150 4.31 -32.09 29.74
N VAL A 151 4.38 -33.39 29.61
CA VAL A 151 5.19 -34.26 30.45
C VAL A 151 6.12 -35.06 29.52
N ASN A 152 7.41 -34.84 29.69
CA ASN A 152 8.45 -35.53 28.95
C ASN A 152 9.23 -36.44 29.87
N HIS A 153 9.37 -37.72 29.51
CA HIS A 153 10.18 -38.69 30.23
C HIS A 153 11.33 -39.14 29.31
N THR A 154 12.58 -38.86 29.70
CA THR A 154 13.75 -39.22 28.95
C THR A 154 14.84 -39.71 29.90
N GLU A 155 15.39 -40.85 29.68
CA GLU A 155 16.51 -41.45 30.46
C GLU A 155 16.26 -41.44 31.98
N GLY A 156 15.06 -41.77 32.42
CA GLY A 156 14.67 -41.78 33.83
C GLY A 156 14.39 -40.42 34.45
N LEU A 157 14.51 -39.33 33.70
CA LEU A 157 14.15 -37.98 34.14
C LEU A 157 12.77 -37.60 33.62
N THR A 158 11.88 -37.23 34.52
CA THR A 158 10.56 -36.69 34.17
C THR A 158 10.57 -35.18 34.36
N ASN A 159 10.27 -34.46 33.29
CA ASN A 159 10.05 -33.02 33.32
C ASN A 159 8.60 -32.71 32.95
N SER A 160 7.93 -31.87 33.75
CA SER A 160 6.58 -31.41 33.50
C SER A 160 6.54 -29.89 33.37
N THR A 161 5.93 -29.41 32.31
CA THR A 161 5.78 -27.98 32.02
C THR A 161 4.34 -27.67 31.74
N GLY A 162 3.90 -26.46 32.06
CA GLY A 162 2.58 -25.97 31.78
C GLY A 162 2.62 -24.56 31.22
N LEU A 163 1.80 -24.27 30.23
CA LEU A 163 1.55 -22.93 29.76
C LEU A 163 0.08 -22.60 30.01
N MET A 164 -0.19 -21.44 30.59
CA MET A 164 -1.53 -20.97 30.88
C MET A 164 -1.71 -19.55 30.33
N ASP A 165 -2.74 -19.36 29.50
CA ASP A 165 -3.15 -18.06 28.96
C ASP A 165 -4.49 -17.68 29.59
N LEU A 166 -4.51 -16.55 30.30
CA LEU A 166 -5.69 -15.94 30.90
C LEU A 166 -6.07 -14.72 30.07
N SER A 167 -7.28 -14.70 29.53
CA SER A 167 -7.76 -13.59 28.68
C SER A 167 -9.10 -13.09 29.19
N GLY A 168 -9.22 -11.75 29.24
CA GLY A 168 -10.48 -11.06 29.48
C GLY A 168 -10.72 -9.99 28.43
N PHE A 169 -11.94 -9.80 27.98
CA PHE A 169 -12.28 -8.84 26.93
C PHE A 169 -13.66 -8.23 27.12
N GLY A 170 -13.87 -7.09 26.45
CA GLY A 170 -15.14 -6.36 26.48
C GLY A 170 -15.05 -5.06 25.68
N SER A 171 -15.99 -4.16 25.86
CA SER A 171 -16.00 -2.84 25.22
C SER A 171 -14.78 -1.97 25.58
N TRP A 172 -14.08 -2.31 26.65
CA TRP A 172 -12.85 -1.65 27.12
C TRP A 172 -11.57 -2.16 26.41
N GLY A 173 -11.66 -3.21 25.61
CA GLY A 173 -10.53 -3.85 24.93
C GLY A 173 -10.34 -5.30 25.39
N SER A 174 -9.11 -5.82 25.28
CA SER A 174 -8.71 -7.14 25.79
C SER A 174 -7.52 -7.02 26.74
N ALA A 175 -7.45 -7.91 27.73
CA ALA A 175 -6.32 -8.05 28.64
C ALA A 175 -5.91 -9.52 28.69
N ASP A 176 -4.63 -9.77 28.46
CA ASP A 176 -4.08 -11.12 28.36
C ASP A 176 -2.89 -11.27 29.31
N THR A 177 -2.82 -12.42 29.99
CA THR A 177 -1.67 -12.79 30.82
C THR A 177 -1.26 -14.22 30.54
N ARG A 178 0.02 -14.43 30.23
CA ARG A 178 0.60 -15.73 29.94
C ARG A 178 1.60 -16.14 31.00
N ILE A 179 1.44 -17.34 31.53
CA ILE A 179 2.25 -17.90 32.62
C ILE A 179 2.82 -19.24 32.20
N LEU A 180 4.13 -19.40 32.36
CA LEU A 180 4.86 -20.64 32.15
C LEU A 180 5.15 -21.29 33.50
N GLY A 181 4.69 -22.52 33.70
CA GLY A 181 5.05 -23.36 34.81
C GLY A 181 6.16 -24.32 34.40
N LEU A 182 7.23 -24.36 35.14
CA LEU A 182 8.36 -25.28 34.97
C LEU A 182 8.44 -26.22 36.15
N ASP A 183 8.96 -27.44 35.90
CA ASP A 183 9.20 -28.46 36.91
C ASP A 183 8.02 -28.73 37.85
N LEU A 184 6.80 -28.79 37.27
CA LEU A 184 5.54 -28.93 38.02
C LEU A 184 5.49 -30.17 38.90
N ASN A 185 6.29 -31.18 38.60
CA ASN A 185 6.40 -32.46 39.31
C ASN A 185 7.51 -32.46 40.39
N LYS A 186 8.27 -31.38 40.55
CA LYS A 186 9.38 -31.27 41.51
C LYS A 186 9.30 -29.96 42.28
N GLN A 187 10.11 -28.97 41.91
CA GLN A 187 10.12 -27.62 42.42
C GLN A 187 9.41 -26.69 41.46
N ALA A 188 8.09 -26.67 41.50
CA ALA A 188 7.30 -25.87 40.59
C ALA A 188 7.71 -24.38 40.59
N ARG A 189 8.05 -23.84 39.45
CA ARG A 189 8.32 -22.42 39.25
C ARG A 189 7.32 -21.84 38.27
N ALA A 190 6.66 -20.76 38.66
CA ALA A 190 5.79 -20.01 37.77
C ALA A 190 6.51 -18.76 37.28
N ILE A 191 6.57 -18.61 35.94
CA ILE A 191 7.19 -17.48 35.28
C ILE A 191 6.11 -16.75 34.46
N ARG A 192 5.84 -15.50 34.79
CA ARG A 192 4.97 -14.65 33.98
C ARG A 192 5.71 -14.29 32.67
N LEU A 193 5.21 -14.76 31.56
CA LEU A 193 5.80 -14.45 30.25
C LEU A 193 5.41 -13.04 29.83
N GLU A 194 4.14 -12.71 29.84
CA GLU A 194 3.64 -11.39 29.42
C GLU A 194 2.32 -11.07 30.07
N SER A 195 2.05 -9.78 30.24
CA SER A 195 0.72 -9.25 30.60
C SER A 195 0.50 -7.98 29.80
N THR A 196 -0.56 -7.96 28.99
CA THR A 196 -0.81 -6.88 28.03
C THR A 196 -2.29 -6.54 28.01
N TRP A 197 -2.60 -5.26 28.04
CA TRP A 197 -3.91 -4.73 27.69
C TRP A 197 -3.86 -4.10 26.30
N ILE A 198 -4.88 -4.39 25.49
CA ILE A 198 -4.96 -3.98 24.09
C ILE A 198 -6.29 -3.27 23.83
N ARG A 199 -6.25 -2.15 23.17
CA ARG A 199 -7.42 -1.47 22.64
C ARG A 199 -7.25 -1.20 21.15
N ASP A 200 -8.09 -1.83 20.36
CA ASP A 200 -8.12 -1.69 18.92
C ASP A 200 -9.14 -0.65 18.48
N LYS A 201 -8.80 0.12 17.46
CA LYS A 201 -9.70 1.01 16.74
C LYS A 201 -9.69 0.62 15.26
N PRO A 202 -10.51 -0.35 14.85
CA PRO A 202 -10.46 -0.89 13.50
C PRO A 202 -10.70 0.15 12.41
N MET A 203 -11.58 1.13 12.64
CA MET A 203 -11.88 2.19 11.66
C MET A 203 -10.69 3.13 11.43
N GLU A 204 -9.84 3.33 12.45
CA GLU A 204 -8.63 4.16 12.38
C GLU A 204 -7.38 3.33 12.04
N LEU A 205 -7.51 1.99 11.95
CA LEU A 205 -6.40 1.04 11.75
C LEU A 205 -5.32 1.20 12.83
N THR A 206 -5.70 1.53 14.07
CA THR A 206 -4.76 1.79 15.16
C THR A 206 -4.96 0.86 16.33
N ARG A 207 -3.85 0.54 16.99
CA ARG A 207 -3.79 -0.30 18.19
C ARG A 207 -3.02 0.39 19.29
N LEU A 208 -3.59 0.42 20.49
CA LEU A 208 -2.94 0.88 21.70
C LEU A 208 -2.69 -0.31 22.61
N ARG A 209 -1.45 -0.47 23.09
CA ARG A 209 -1.06 -1.52 24.04
C ARG A 209 -0.47 -0.92 25.30
N PHE A 210 -0.82 -1.50 26.46
CA PHE A 210 -0.19 -1.24 27.75
C PHE A 210 0.29 -2.57 28.33
N GLY A 211 1.52 -2.59 28.87
CA GLY A 211 2.14 -3.79 29.42
C GLY A 211 3.27 -4.30 28.57
N ASP A 212 3.42 -5.64 28.48
CA ASP A 212 4.49 -6.26 27.72
C ASP A 212 4.19 -6.20 26.21
N ALA A 213 5.18 -5.80 25.43
CA ALA A 213 5.09 -5.74 23.99
C ALA A 213 6.47 -5.98 23.33
N ILE A 214 6.48 -6.09 22.02
CA ILE A 214 7.69 -6.10 21.19
C ILE A 214 7.70 -4.80 20.39
N SER A 215 8.83 -4.09 20.40
CA SER A 215 8.98 -2.87 19.62
C SER A 215 8.93 -3.15 18.12
N SER A 216 8.55 -2.16 17.35
CA SER A 216 8.51 -2.24 15.88
C SER A 216 9.91 -2.48 15.31
N VAL A 217 9.94 -3.12 14.13
CA VAL A 217 11.17 -3.34 13.36
C VAL A 217 11.26 -2.27 12.28
N SER A 218 12.37 -1.57 12.21
CA SER A 218 12.66 -0.61 11.14
C SER A 218 13.59 -1.20 10.06
N SER A 219 13.89 -0.42 9.05
CA SER A 219 14.81 -0.83 7.96
C SER A 219 16.24 -1.14 8.45
N TRP A 220 16.66 -0.58 9.60
CA TRP A 220 18.00 -0.74 10.17
C TRP A 220 18.00 -1.05 11.68
N GLY A 221 16.93 -0.72 12.40
CA GLY A 221 16.78 -0.99 13.83
C GLY A 221 16.47 -2.45 14.15
N GLY A 222 16.51 -2.80 15.41
CA GLY A 222 16.14 -4.10 15.93
C GLY A 222 14.85 -4.05 16.74
N ALA A 223 14.23 -5.22 16.97
CA ALA A 223 13.12 -5.35 17.90
C ALA A 223 13.60 -5.83 19.26
N VAL A 224 12.98 -5.32 20.32
CA VAL A 224 13.19 -5.79 21.71
C VAL A 224 11.85 -5.98 22.40
N ARG A 225 11.85 -6.85 23.40
CA ARG A 225 10.74 -6.94 24.35
C ARG A 225 10.84 -5.81 25.36
N PHE A 226 9.72 -5.20 25.69
CA PHE A 226 9.65 -4.12 26.67
C PHE A 226 8.31 -4.18 27.41
N GLY A 227 8.26 -3.51 28.55
CA GLY A 227 7.02 -3.23 29.27
C GLY A 227 6.77 -1.74 29.27
N GLY A 228 5.59 -1.32 28.83
CA GLY A 228 5.26 0.09 28.69
C GLY A 228 4.00 0.36 27.88
N VAL A 229 4.08 1.34 27.01
CA VAL A 229 2.99 1.77 26.11
C VAL A 229 3.46 1.71 24.67
N GLN A 230 2.63 1.18 23.80
CA GLN A 230 2.82 1.21 22.35
C GLN A 230 1.54 1.73 21.69
N TRP A 231 1.70 2.73 20.82
CA TRP A 231 0.65 3.21 19.93
C TRP A 231 1.12 3.05 18.50
N ALA A 232 0.40 2.24 17.74
CA ALA A 232 0.84 1.83 16.41
C ALA A 232 -0.33 1.70 15.43
N THR A 233 -0.02 1.81 14.14
CA THR A 233 -0.92 1.33 13.09
C THR A 233 -0.95 -0.20 13.09
N ASP A 234 -2.11 -0.75 12.76
CA ASP A 234 -2.28 -2.19 12.55
C ASP A 234 -3.28 -2.45 11.44
N PHE A 235 -2.79 -2.70 10.26
CA PHE A 235 -3.62 -2.96 9.07
C PHE A 235 -4.39 -4.28 9.14
N SER A 236 -4.00 -5.21 10.03
CA SER A 236 -4.71 -6.47 10.23
C SER A 236 -6.09 -6.30 10.87
N LEU A 237 -6.37 -5.14 11.45
CA LEU A 237 -7.65 -4.81 12.08
C LEU A 237 -8.81 -4.71 11.07
N GLN A 238 -8.50 -4.51 9.79
CA GLN A 238 -9.47 -4.59 8.71
C GLN A 238 -9.09 -5.74 7.77
N PRO A 239 -9.75 -6.89 7.86
CA PRO A 239 -9.53 -8.00 6.94
C PRO A 239 -9.69 -7.55 5.49
N GLY A 240 -8.69 -7.85 4.66
CA GLY A 240 -8.66 -7.43 3.25
C GLY A 240 -8.09 -6.02 3.00
N PHE A 241 -7.80 -5.22 4.04
CA PHE A 241 -7.11 -3.94 3.84
C PHE A 241 -5.71 -4.17 3.27
N MET A 242 -5.41 -3.49 2.16
CA MET A 242 -4.13 -3.59 1.48
C MET A 242 -3.34 -2.30 1.62
N ALA A 243 -2.29 -2.36 2.43
CA ALA A 243 -1.39 -1.23 2.65
C ALA A 243 -0.45 -0.97 1.47
N SER A 244 -0.08 -2.00 0.71
CA SER A 244 0.82 -1.86 -0.44
C SER A 244 0.11 -1.32 -1.68
N PRO A 245 0.82 -0.56 -2.54
CA PRO A 245 0.34 -0.18 -3.85
C PRO A 245 -0.04 -1.41 -4.66
N ARG A 246 -1.18 -1.34 -5.33
CA ARG A 246 -1.62 -2.36 -6.26
C ARG A 246 -1.55 -1.86 -7.68
N PRO A 247 -1.28 -2.73 -8.63
CA PRO A 247 -1.35 -2.36 -10.03
C PRO A 247 -2.79 -2.00 -10.39
N GLU A 248 -2.91 -1.17 -11.39
CA GLU A 248 -4.15 -0.86 -12.08
C GLU A 248 -4.00 -1.23 -13.55
N ILE A 249 -5.09 -1.55 -14.21
CA ILE A 249 -5.11 -1.83 -15.64
C ILE A 249 -6.21 -1.00 -16.28
N SER A 250 -5.87 -0.33 -17.36
CA SER A 250 -6.79 0.53 -18.09
C SER A 250 -7.08 -0.05 -19.47
N GLY A 251 -8.29 0.22 -19.92
CA GLY A 251 -8.76 -0.11 -21.26
C GLY A 251 -9.74 0.94 -21.74
N GLU A 252 -10.15 0.82 -22.98
CA GLU A 252 -11.20 1.66 -23.56
C GLU A 252 -12.09 0.85 -24.49
N SER A 253 -13.34 1.24 -24.59
CA SER A 253 -14.28 0.65 -25.54
C SER A 253 -15.22 1.71 -26.13
N ALA A 254 -15.44 1.63 -27.43
CA ALA A 254 -16.36 2.52 -28.13
C ALA A 254 -17.85 2.14 -27.89
N LEU A 255 -18.11 0.91 -27.46
CA LEU A 255 -19.44 0.37 -27.19
C LEU A 255 -19.51 -0.18 -25.76
N PRO A 256 -20.72 -0.33 -25.20
CA PRO A 256 -20.86 -1.10 -23.95
C PRO A 256 -20.23 -2.47 -24.09
N SER A 257 -19.47 -2.89 -23.07
CA SER A 257 -18.63 -4.09 -23.17
C SER A 257 -18.63 -4.87 -21.85
N THR A 258 -18.40 -6.18 -21.96
CA THR A 258 -18.06 -7.01 -20.82
C THR A 258 -16.55 -7.07 -20.68
N VAL A 259 -16.05 -6.90 -19.47
CA VAL A 259 -14.64 -6.89 -19.14
C VAL A 259 -14.34 -8.06 -18.21
N ASP A 260 -13.48 -8.97 -18.65
CA ASP A 260 -12.95 -10.08 -17.88
C ASP A 260 -11.51 -9.80 -17.47
N LEU A 261 -11.25 -9.77 -16.17
CA LEU A 261 -9.92 -9.60 -15.60
C LEU A 261 -9.36 -10.96 -15.19
N TYR A 262 -8.26 -11.37 -15.78
CA TYR A 262 -7.45 -12.50 -15.36
C TYR A 262 -6.18 -12.03 -14.66
N VAL A 263 -5.84 -12.69 -13.56
CA VAL A 263 -4.55 -12.51 -12.88
C VAL A 263 -3.89 -13.87 -12.80
N ASP A 264 -2.70 -13.99 -13.37
CA ASP A 264 -1.96 -15.24 -13.49
C ASP A 264 -2.82 -16.38 -14.07
N ASN A 265 -3.52 -16.10 -15.17
CA ASN A 265 -4.47 -16.98 -15.89
C ASN A 265 -5.74 -17.38 -15.11
N LEU A 266 -6.00 -16.82 -13.94
CA LEU A 266 -7.21 -17.06 -13.18
C LEU A 266 -8.18 -15.90 -13.34
N LEU A 267 -9.43 -16.19 -13.74
CA LEU A 267 -10.49 -15.18 -13.80
C LEU A 267 -10.77 -14.65 -12.38
N ARG A 268 -10.57 -13.35 -12.19
CA ARG A 268 -10.76 -12.68 -10.90
C ARG A 268 -11.99 -11.80 -10.86
N MET A 269 -12.35 -11.21 -11.99
CA MET A 269 -13.48 -10.29 -12.07
C MET A 269 -14.12 -10.36 -13.46
N ARG A 270 -15.45 -10.24 -13.49
CA ARG A 270 -16.25 -9.99 -14.70
C ARG A 270 -17.20 -8.83 -14.40
N ARG A 271 -17.17 -7.78 -15.21
CA ARG A 271 -18.03 -6.60 -15.08
C ARG A 271 -18.45 -6.07 -16.44
N GLU A 272 -19.61 -5.45 -16.48
CA GLU A 272 -20.05 -4.66 -17.62
C GLU A 272 -19.56 -3.22 -17.46
N VAL A 273 -19.09 -2.65 -18.56
CA VAL A 273 -18.64 -1.26 -18.63
C VAL A 273 -19.38 -0.54 -19.75
N PRO A 274 -19.77 0.70 -19.53
CA PRO A 274 -20.32 1.53 -20.60
C PRO A 274 -19.22 1.91 -21.60
N SER A 275 -19.64 2.53 -22.72
CA SER A 275 -18.70 3.13 -23.67
C SER A 275 -17.79 4.14 -22.98
N GLY A 276 -16.51 4.14 -23.36
CA GLY A 276 -15.51 5.07 -22.84
C GLY A 276 -14.25 4.40 -22.31
N PRO A 277 -13.32 5.20 -21.80
CA PRO A 277 -12.15 4.71 -21.08
C PRO A 277 -12.59 4.18 -19.71
N PHE A 278 -11.93 3.13 -19.26
CA PHE A 278 -12.13 2.60 -17.93
C PHE A 278 -10.81 2.15 -17.30
N THR A 279 -10.75 2.20 -15.97
CA THR A 279 -9.60 1.76 -15.20
C THR A 279 -10.08 0.85 -14.07
N ILE A 280 -9.48 -0.35 -14.00
CA ILE A 280 -9.66 -1.26 -12.89
C ILE A 280 -8.54 -1.01 -11.90
N GLN A 281 -8.89 -0.48 -10.76
CA GLN A 281 -7.98 -0.19 -9.66
C GLN A 281 -7.92 -1.37 -8.68
N ASP A 282 -6.89 -1.40 -7.84
CA ASP A 282 -6.72 -2.39 -6.76
C ASP A 282 -6.87 -3.84 -7.23
N LEU A 283 -6.10 -4.23 -8.26
CA LEU A 283 -6.12 -5.60 -8.79
C LEU A 283 -5.90 -6.63 -7.67
N PRO A 284 -6.64 -7.75 -7.63
CA PRO A 284 -6.51 -8.79 -6.62
C PRO A 284 -5.26 -9.64 -6.86
N VAL A 285 -4.08 -9.07 -6.64
CA VAL A 285 -2.78 -9.68 -6.88
C VAL A 285 -2.10 -10.11 -5.58
N ILE A 286 -1.25 -11.14 -5.68
CA ILE A 286 -0.38 -11.60 -4.61
C ILE A 286 0.95 -10.82 -4.70
N ASN A 287 1.67 -10.68 -3.58
CA ASN A 287 3.00 -10.09 -3.60
C ASN A 287 3.94 -10.86 -4.53
N GLY A 288 4.72 -10.13 -5.31
CA GLY A 288 5.63 -10.66 -6.32
C GLY A 288 5.33 -10.11 -7.70
N GLN A 289 5.86 -10.79 -8.70
CA GLN A 289 5.61 -10.50 -10.11
C GLN A 289 4.50 -11.39 -10.65
N GLY A 290 3.68 -10.84 -11.55
CA GLY A 290 2.64 -11.55 -12.27
C GLY A 290 2.21 -10.80 -13.52
N TYR A 291 1.17 -11.32 -14.16
CA TYR A 291 0.55 -10.72 -15.33
C TYR A 291 -0.95 -10.53 -15.09
N ALA A 292 -1.42 -9.32 -15.32
CA ALA A 292 -2.84 -9.02 -15.42
C ALA A 292 -3.24 -8.99 -16.89
N GLN A 293 -4.28 -9.73 -17.24
CA GLN A 293 -4.82 -9.78 -18.59
C GLN A 293 -6.27 -9.33 -18.56
N LEU A 294 -6.58 -8.35 -19.37
CA LEU A 294 -7.90 -7.77 -19.51
C LEU A 294 -8.47 -8.18 -20.88
N VAL A 295 -9.56 -8.91 -20.88
CA VAL A 295 -10.30 -9.27 -22.07
C VAL A 295 -11.56 -8.40 -22.13
N VAL A 296 -11.60 -7.51 -23.11
CA VAL A 296 -12.71 -6.59 -23.35
C VAL A 296 -13.52 -7.13 -24.52
N ARG A 297 -14.77 -7.50 -24.28
CA ARG A 297 -15.69 -7.99 -25.33
C ARG A 297 -16.84 -7.02 -25.48
N ASP A 298 -16.96 -6.41 -26.62
CA ASP A 298 -18.06 -5.50 -26.92
C ASP A 298 -19.38 -6.26 -27.27
N ILE A 299 -20.49 -5.54 -27.32
CA ILE A 299 -21.81 -6.10 -27.65
C ILE A 299 -21.90 -6.71 -29.06
N LEU A 300 -20.92 -6.42 -29.96
CA LEU A 300 -20.82 -7.04 -31.29
C LEU A 300 -19.95 -8.31 -31.26
N GLY A 301 -19.44 -8.72 -30.09
CA GLY A 301 -18.61 -9.90 -29.92
C GLY A 301 -17.12 -9.69 -30.28
N ARG A 302 -16.68 -8.45 -30.56
CA ARG A 302 -15.26 -8.17 -30.83
C ARG A 302 -14.48 -8.19 -29.53
N GLU A 303 -13.36 -8.88 -29.54
CA GLU A 303 -12.51 -9.02 -28.36
C GLU A 303 -11.20 -8.23 -28.53
N GLN A 304 -10.82 -7.54 -27.46
CA GLN A 304 -9.51 -6.91 -27.31
C GLN A 304 -8.85 -7.47 -26.05
N VAL A 305 -7.60 -7.89 -26.17
CA VAL A 305 -6.83 -8.43 -25.03
C VAL A 305 -5.69 -7.46 -24.72
N ILE A 306 -5.64 -7.01 -23.47
CA ILE A 306 -4.58 -6.14 -22.93
C ILE A 306 -3.85 -6.92 -21.85
N THR A 307 -2.54 -7.14 -22.01
CA THR A 307 -1.72 -7.83 -21.01
C THR A 307 -0.73 -6.85 -20.40
N GLN A 308 -0.69 -6.78 -19.07
CA GLN A 308 0.18 -5.88 -18.33
C GLN A 308 0.93 -6.66 -17.25
N PRO A 309 2.27 -6.66 -17.27
CA PRO A 309 3.06 -7.19 -16.17
C PRO A 309 2.93 -6.30 -14.94
N PHE A 310 2.93 -6.91 -13.75
CA PHE A 310 2.95 -6.17 -12.50
C PHE A 310 4.01 -6.71 -11.55
N PHE A 311 4.39 -5.88 -10.58
CA PHE A 311 5.22 -6.26 -9.44
C PHE A 311 4.69 -5.58 -8.18
N THR A 312 4.42 -6.36 -7.13
CA THR A 312 3.93 -5.84 -5.84
C THR A 312 4.81 -6.27 -4.69
N ASN A 313 4.93 -5.43 -3.66
CA ASN A 313 5.74 -5.73 -2.48
C ASN A 313 5.13 -5.08 -1.23
N SER A 314 5.01 -5.86 -0.16
CA SER A 314 4.46 -5.43 1.13
C SER A 314 5.27 -4.36 1.87
N ARG A 315 6.51 -4.06 1.43
CA ARG A 315 7.31 -2.98 2.01
C ARG A 315 6.93 -1.60 1.54
N LEU A 316 6.23 -1.50 0.41
CA LEU A 316 5.70 -0.23 -0.09
C LEU A 316 4.37 0.08 0.58
N LEU A 317 4.11 1.35 0.79
CA LEU A 317 2.81 1.86 1.23
C LEU A 317 2.14 2.59 0.08
N LYS A 318 0.81 2.47 -0.03
CA LYS A 318 0.00 3.30 -0.93
C LYS A 318 0.33 4.79 -0.70
N GLN A 319 0.24 5.58 -1.77
CA GLN A 319 0.45 7.02 -1.67
C GLN A 319 -0.46 7.65 -0.61
N GLY A 320 0.14 8.45 0.29
CA GLY A 320 -0.53 9.10 1.40
C GLY A 320 -0.77 8.20 2.62
N LEU A 321 -0.61 6.88 2.51
CA LEU A 321 -0.76 5.98 3.64
C LEU A 321 0.43 6.10 4.59
N GLN A 322 0.11 6.14 5.89
CA GLN A 322 1.08 6.19 6.98
C GLN A 322 1.07 4.88 7.76
N ASP A 323 2.25 4.48 8.21
CA ASP A 323 2.47 3.33 9.08
C ASP A 323 3.44 3.75 10.17
N TYR A 324 2.98 3.75 11.41
CA TYR A 324 3.76 4.25 12.54
C TYR A 324 3.66 3.36 13.77
N SER A 325 4.70 3.44 14.59
CA SER A 325 4.73 2.82 15.92
C SER A 325 5.55 3.70 16.85
N TYR A 326 4.98 4.06 17.98
CA TYR A 326 5.62 4.85 19.02
C TYR A 326 5.56 4.08 20.34
N GLU A 327 6.72 3.83 20.93
CA GLU A 327 6.88 3.02 22.12
C GLU A 327 7.61 3.80 23.22
N LEU A 328 7.09 3.68 24.45
CA LEU A 328 7.70 4.20 25.66
C LEU A 328 7.64 3.13 26.76
N GLY A 329 8.74 2.87 27.42
CA GLY A 329 8.75 1.86 28.48
C GLY A 329 10.13 1.45 28.93
N PHE A 330 10.25 0.22 29.41
CA PHE A 330 11.49 -0.34 29.93
C PHE A 330 11.82 -1.64 29.21
N VAL A 331 13.07 -1.79 28.75
CA VAL A 331 13.55 -2.99 28.07
C VAL A 331 13.36 -4.21 28.99
N ARG A 332 12.68 -5.23 28.53
CA ARG A 332 12.51 -6.48 29.24
C ARG A 332 13.67 -7.42 28.98
N ARG A 333 14.27 -7.92 30.05
CA ARG A 333 15.39 -8.86 30.05
C ARG A 333 14.94 -10.23 30.48
N ASN A 334 15.74 -11.25 30.15
CA ASN A 334 15.56 -12.61 30.64
C ASN A 334 14.12 -13.13 30.47
N PHE A 335 13.51 -12.86 29.31
CA PHE A 335 12.19 -13.39 28.98
C PHE A 335 12.20 -14.92 29.02
N GLY A 336 11.20 -15.51 29.68
CA GLY A 336 11.10 -16.95 29.84
C GLY A 336 11.88 -17.54 31.02
N THR A 337 12.71 -16.72 31.69
CA THR A 337 13.45 -17.13 32.90
C THR A 337 13.09 -16.30 34.13
N ASP A 338 12.80 -15.02 33.93
CA ASP A 338 12.42 -14.07 34.99
C ASP A 338 11.06 -13.42 34.70
N SER A 339 10.19 -13.33 35.70
CA SER A 339 8.83 -12.78 35.54
C SER A 339 8.80 -11.27 35.31
N ASN A 340 9.68 -10.49 35.97
CA ASN A 340 9.58 -9.03 36.03
C ASN A 340 10.94 -8.32 35.89
N ASN A 341 11.83 -8.81 35.06
CA ASN A 341 13.15 -8.22 34.90
C ASN A 341 13.11 -7.10 33.83
N TYR A 342 12.84 -5.87 34.27
CA TYR A 342 12.84 -4.68 33.43
C TYR A 342 14.12 -3.87 33.65
N GLY A 343 14.75 -3.47 32.53
CA GLY A 343 16.02 -2.78 32.51
C GLY A 343 15.91 -1.28 32.28
N ARG A 344 16.68 -0.77 31.33
CA ARG A 344 16.76 0.66 31.03
C ARG A 344 15.46 1.16 30.40
N PHE A 345 15.14 2.43 30.70
CA PHE A 345 14.08 3.16 29.99
C PHE A 345 14.43 3.25 28.50
N MET A 346 13.40 3.11 27.66
CA MET A 346 13.48 3.24 26.22
C MET A 346 12.35 4.09 25.68
N ALA A 347 12.64 4.84 24.62
CA ALA A 347 11.67 5.46 23.74
C ALA A 347 12.06 5.12 22.30
N VAL A 348 11.11 4.63 21.52
CA VAL A 348 11.32 4.26 20.11
C VAL A 348 10.19 4.86 19.28
N GLY A 349 10.55 5.37 18.11
CA GLY A 349 9.59 5.87 17.14
C GLY A 349 9.95 5.42 15.73
N THR A 350 8.99 4.85 15.04
CA THR A 350 9.07 4.52 13.62
C THR A 350 7.92 5.20 12.91
N HIS A 351 8.21 5.87 11.81
CA HIS A 351 7.18 6.45 10.96
C HIS A 351 7.53 6.23 9.49
N ARG A 352 6.60 5.64 8.75
CA ARG A 352 6.71 5.34 7.34
C ARG A 352 5.60 6.06 6.59
N LEU A 353 5.92 6.60 5.41
CA LEU A 353 4.98 7.30 4.55
C LEU A 353 5.15 6.86 3.10
N GLY A 354 4.06 6.50 2.45
CA GLY A 354 4.01 6.32 1.01
C GLY A 354 3.98 7.69 0.31
N PHE A 355 5.11 8.15 -0.22
CA PHE A 355 5.18 9.41 -0.96
C PHE A 355 4.56 9.31 -2.35
N THR A 356 4.79 8.18 -2.99
CA THR A 356 4.22 7.83 -4.30
C THR A 356 3.88 6.35 -4.33
N GLN A 357 3.22 5.88 -5.38
CA GLN A 357 2.99 4.45 -5.59
C GLN A 357 4.29 3.63 -5.76
N LYS A 358 5.43 4.30 -5.99
CA LYS A 358 6.73 3.65 -6.22
C LYS A 358 7.76 3.93 -5.13
N PHE A 359 7.47 4.85 -4.20
CA PHE A 359 8.43 5.23 -3.17
C PHE A 359 7.77 5.39 -1.79
N THR A 360 8.32 4.66 -0.82
CA THR A 360 7.99 4.77 0.61
C THR A 360 9.24 5.17 1.37
N GLY A 361 9.14 6.22 2.18
CA GLY A 361 10.20 6.65 3.09
C GLY A 361 9.91 6.23 4.53
N GLU A 362 10.96 6.13 5.34
CA GLU A 362 10.93 5.79 6.76
C GLU A 362 11.86 6.71 7.55
N ILE A 363 11.40 7.15 8.71
CA ILE A 363 12.24 7.70 9.77
C ILE A 363 12.11 6.82 11.00
N HIS A 364 13.23 6.52 11.65
CA HIS A 364 13.27 5.71 12.86
C HIS A 364 14.25 6.30 13.86
N GLY A 365 13.84 6.33 15.13
CA GLY A 365 14.65 6.83 16.22
C GLY A 365 14.56 5.94 17.46
N GLU A 366 15.68 5.76 18.15
CA GLU A 366 15.82 4.96 19.37
C GLU A 366 16.51 5.79 20.46
N PHE A 367 15.96 5.73 21.67
CA PHE A 367 16.53 6.36 22.86
C PHE A 367 16.56 5.35 24.02
N LEU A 368 17.75 5.11 24.60
CA LEU A 368 17.98 4.22 25.75
C LEU A 368 18.86 4.89 26.79
N GLY A 369 18.45 5.99 27.37
CA GLY A 369 19.23 6.68 28.39
C GLY A 369 20.63 7.14 27.90
N ASN A 370 21.60 6.22 27.85
CA ASN A 370 22.96 6.49 27.42
C ASN A 370 23.32 6.06 25.99
N GLN A 371 22.31 5.79 25.18
CA GLN A 371 22.44 5.38 23.77
C GLN A 371 21.28 5.98 22.99
N GLN A 372 21.60 6.70 21.93
CA GLN A 372 20.62 7.23 20.99
C GLN A 372 21.02 6.86 19.58
N ALA A 373 20.01 6.56 18.74
CA ALA A 373 20.24 6.34 17.33
C ALA A 373 19.08 6.94 16.52
N VAL A 374 19.39 7.47 15.36
CA VAL A 374 18.40 7.97 14.40
C VAL A 374 18.83 7.61 13.01
N GLY A 375 17.85 7.34 12.15
CA GLY A 375 18.15 7.01 10.77
C GLY A 375 16.95 7.13 9.87
N LEU A 376 17.24 7.08 8.58
CA LEU A 376 16.30 7.15 7.49
C LEU A 376 16.35 5.85 6.71
N GLY A 377 15.20 5.46 6.18
CA GLY A 377 15.04 4.35 5.27
C GLY A 377 14.22 4.73 4.05
N GLY A 378 14.39 3.99 2.97
CA GLY A 378 13.58 4.19 1.78
C GLY A 378 13.47 2.91 0.96
N VAL A 379 12.32 2.74 0.32
CA VAL A 379 12.01 1.62 -0.58
C VAL A 379 11.53 2.22 -1.90
N PHE A 380 12.19 1.86 -2.99
CA PHE A 380 11.85 2.31 -4.33
C PHE A 380 11.55 1.11 -5.24
N LEU A 381 10.45 1.19 -5.96
CA LEU A 381 10.03 0.20 -6.97
C LEU A 381 10.33 0.73 -8.37
N SER A 382 11.15 -0.01 -9.10
CA SER A 382 11.27 0.11 -10.55
C SER A 382 10.62 -1.11 -11.22
N PRO A 383 9.55 -0.95 -11.99
CA PRO A 383 8.88 -2.09 -12.64
C PRO A 383 9.79 -2.94 -13.53
N ALA A 384 10.83 -2.34 -14.14
CA ALA A 384 11.78 -3.02 -15.01
C ALA A 384 12.92 -3.71 -14.26
N VAL A 385 13.31 -3.16 -13.09
CA VAL A 385 14.54 -3.58 -12.37
C VAL A 385 14.23 -4.38 -11.11
N GLY A 386 13.12 -4.05 -10.43
CA GLY A 386 12.76 -4.63 -9.14
C GLY A 386 12.72 -3.60 -8.00
N ILE A 387 12.97 -4.04 -6.78
CA ILE A 387 12.91 -3.22 -5.58
C ILE A 387 14.32 -2.92 -5.07
N LEU A 388 14.59 -1.65 -4.87
CA LEU A 388 15.77 -1.14 -4.20
C LEU A 388 15.37 -0.55 -2.85
N SER A 389 16.06 -0.92 -1.78
CA SER A 389 15.88 -0.32 -0.46
C SER A 389 17.22 0.16 0.06
N GLY A 390 17.22 1.34 0.69
CA GLY A 390 18.39 1.93 1.32
C GLY A 390 18.09 2.34 2.75
N SER A 391 19.07 2.31 3.63
CA SER A 391 19.00 2.83 4.99
C SER A 391 20.31 3.43 5.43
N LEU A 392 20.21 4.55 6.15
CA LEU A 392 21.32 5.25 6.77
C LEU A 392 20.96 5.55 8.23
N ALA A 393 21.89 5.29 9.14
CA ALA A 393 21.66 5.61 10.54
C ALA A 393 22.95 6.07 11.21
N ILE A 394 22.77 6.91 12.19
CA ILE A 394 23.85 7.35 13.10
C ILE A 394 23.44 7.05 14.53
N SER A 395 24.42 6.71 15.37
CA SER A 395 24.20 6.50 16.80
C SER A 395 25.26 7.19 17.64
N ASN A 396 24.87 7.55 18.84
CA ASN A 396 25.79 8.04 19.88
C ASN A 396 25.57 7.20 21.14
N SER A 397 26.66 6.67 21.69
CA SER A 397 26.65 5.84 22.88
C SER A 397 27.89 6.06 23.72
N LYS A 398 28.05 5.33 24.82
CA LYS A 398 29.30 5.33 25.62
C LYS A 398 30.55 4.95 24.81
N LYS A 399 30.39 4.30 23.65
CA LYS A 399 31.49 3.93 22.75
C LYS A 399 31.89 5.05 21.78
N GLY A 400 31.13 6.14 21.75
CA GLY A 400 31.26 7.23 20.80
C GLY A 400 30.22 7.17 19.69
N VAL A 401 30.45 7.93 18.64
CA VAL A 401 29.58 8.05 17.47
C VAL A 401 29.86 6.90 16.50
N GLY A 402 28.78 6.32 15.97
CA GLY A 402 28.85 5.26 14.97
C GLY A 402 27.83 5.45 13.85
N GLY A 403 28.07 4.81 12.72
CA GLY A 403 27.21 4.87 11.53
C GLY A 403 26.88 3.51 10.95
N LEU A 404 25.74 3.44 10.26
CA LEU A 404 25.27 2.28 9.53
C LEU A 404 24.81 2.71 8.11
N LEU A 405 25.19 1.90 7.12
CA LEU A 405 24.68 1.94 5.75
C LEU A 405 24.10 0.57 5.40
N GLY A 406 22.86 0.53 4.96
CA GLY A 406 22.20 -0.68 4.47
C GLY A 406 21.71 -0.50 3.04
N LEU A 407 21.92 -1.51 2.20
CA LEU A 407 21.41 -1.59 0.84
C LEU A 407 20.78 -2.96 0.63
N ARG A 408 19.62 -2.99 -0.01
CA ARG A 408 18.93 -4.22 -0.37
C ARG A 408 18.35 -4.08 -1.76
N PHE A 409 18.54 -5.13 -2.54
CA PHE A 409 17.96 -5.28 -3.87
C PHE A 409 17.16 -6.58 -3.94
N GLN A 410 16.04 -6.56 -4.63
CA GLN A 410 15.22 -7.74 -4.89
C GLN A 410 14.62 -7.63 -6.28
N HIS A 411 14.86 -8.66 -7.07
CA HIS A 411 14.24 -8.84 -8.38
C HIS A 411 13.61 -10.22 -8.46
N GLN A 412 12.44 -10.28 -9.07
CA GLN A 412 11.76 -11.54 -9.37
C GLN A 412 11.15 -11.42 -10.75
N SER A 413 11.39 -12.37 -11.63
CA SER A 413 10.87 -12.40 -13.00
C SER A 413 10.52 -13.83 -13.37
N GLY A 414 9.22 -14.14 -13.44
CA GLY A 414 8.74 -15.48 -13.76
C GLY A 414 9.42 -16.53 -12.89
N ASN A 415 10.28 -17.32 -13.52
CA ASN A 415 10.97 -18.45 -12.89
C ASN A 415 12.30 -18.08 -12.21
N PHE A 416 12.71 -16.82 -12.26
CA PHE A 416 14.00 -16.37 -11.77
C PHE A 416 13.87 -15.33 -10.66
N SER A 417 14.66 -15.47 -9.59
CA SER A 417 14.70 -14.51 -8.49
C SER A 417 16.13 -14.19 -8.06
N VAL A 418 16.38 -12.92 -7.73
CA VAL A 418 17.65 -12.46 -7.13
C VAL A 418 17.32 -11.59 -5.93
N GLY A 419 17.99 -11.89 -4.82
CA GLY A 419 17.99 -11.08 -3.62
C GLY A 419 19.43 -10.73 -3.22
N MET A 420 19.67 -9.47 -2.89
CA MET A 420 20.94 -9.01 -2.33
C MET A 420 20.64 -8.12 -1.13
N ASN A 421 21.38 -8.32 -0.04
CA ASN A 421 21.31 -7.50 1.16
C ASN A 421 22.73 -7.24 1.65
N THR A 422 23.11 -5.97 1.78
CA THR A 422 24.42 -5.57 2.30
C THR A 422 24.24 -4.54 3.39
N GLN A 423 24.90 -4.73 4.52
CA GLN A 423 24.95 -3.78 5.63
C GLN A 423 26.39 -3.56 6.07
N LEU A 424 26.78 -2.30 6.15
CA LEU A 424 28.06 -1.84 6.68
C LEU A 424 27.82 -1.11 8.00
N THR A 425 28.61 -1.41 9.01
CA THR A 425 28.41 -0.83 10.34
C THR A 425 29.77 -0.45 10.93
N SER A 426 29.89 0.77 11.40
CA SER A 426 31.12 1.20 12.11
C SER A 426 31.22 0.55 13.49
N GLN A 427 32.41 0.49 14.04
CA GLN A 427 32.70 -0.17 15.32
C GLN A 427 31.85 0.37 16.49
N ASN A 428 31.61 1.67 16.51
CA ASN A 428 30.88 2.33 17.60
C ASN A 428 29.37 2.38 17.41
N PHE A 429 28.86 1.86 16.28
CA PHE A 429 27.43 1.87 16.04
C PHE A 429 26.68 1.04 17.06
N ALA A 430 25.69 1.63 17.70
CA ALA A 430 24.87 1.00 18.71
C ALA A 430 23.38 1.19 18.39
N LYS A 431 22.63 0.10 18.42
CA LYS A 431 21.17 0.09 18.23
C LYS A 431 20.48 -0.73 19.30
N LEU A 432 19.18 -0.54 19.41
CA LEU A 432 18.30 -1.32 20.29
C LEU A 432 18.38 -2.81 19.91
N GLY A 433 18.40 -3.68 20.91
CA GLY A 433 18.53 -5.13 20.67
C GLY A 433 19.86 -5.57 20.09
N GLY A 434 20.84 -4.67 20.01
CA GLY A 434 22.18 -5.01 19.56
C GLY A 434 22.85 -6.04 20.46
N GLN A 435 23.55 -7.00 19.81
CA GLN A 435 24.30 -8.02 20.50
C GLN A 435 25.50 -7.43 21.26
N SER A 436 26.10 -8.26 22.11
CA SER A 436 27.36 -7.94 22.81
C SER A 436 28.40 -7.37 21.84
N GLU A 437 29.31 -6.51 22.35
CA GLU A 437 30.38 -5.84 21.58
C GLU A 437 31.18 -6.76 20.69
N LYS A 438 31.42 -7.98 21.15
CA LYS A 438 32.23 -8.98 20.43
C LYS A 438 31.52 -9.48 19.15
N LEU A 439 30.21 -9.44 19.12
CA LEU A 439 29.38 -9.97 18.03
C LEU A 439 28.80 -8.86 17.11
N ALA A 440 29.24 -7.60 17.27
CA ALA A 440 28.78 -6.53 16.39
C ALA A 440 29.38 -6.73 14.97
N PRO A 441 28.55 -6.96 13.95
CA PRO A 441 29.06 -7.17 12.60
C PRO A 441 29.56 -5.84 12.02
N ARG A 442 30.71 -5.87 11.36
CA ARG A 442 31.24 -4.78 10.54
C ARG A 442 30.61 -4.77 9.17
N HIS A 443 30.41 -5.94 8.62
CA HIS A 443 29.87 -6.14 7.27
C HIS A 443 29.03 -7.41 7.24
N ILE A 444 27.81 -7.29 6.73
CA ILE A 444 26.95 -8.44 6.40
C ILE A 444 26.59 -8.31 4.93
N SER A 445 26.85 -9.34 4.14
CA SER A 445 26.35 -9.46 2.77
C SER A 445 25.70 -10.81 2.57
N GLN A 446 24.54 -10.79 1.97
CA GLN A 446 23.81 -11.99 1.59
C GLN A 446 23.36 -11.83 0.15
N MET A 447 23.54 -12.86 -0.64
CA MET A 447 23.04 -12.95 -2.01
C MET A 447 22.31 -14.28 -2.18
N THR A 448 21.13 -14.23 -2.72
CA THR A 448 20.31 -15.39 -3.06
C THR A 448 19.94 -15.32 -4.53
N VAL A 449 20.14 -16.43 -5.24
CA VAL A 449 19.69 -16.60 -6.62
C VAL A 449 18.81 -17.84 -6.65
N GLY A 450 17.61 -17.71 -7.20
CA GLY A 450 16.67 -18.81 -7.33
C GLY A 450 16.19 -18.95 -8.77
N MET A 451 15.96 -20.19 -9.18
CA MET A 451 15.36 -20.54 -10.45
C MET A 451 14.38 -21.70 -10.27
N ALA A 452 13.14 -21.49 -10.69
CA ALA A 452 12.12 -22.54 -10.71
C ALA A 452 11.83 -22.93 -12.15
N THR A 453 11.76 -24.23 -12.41
CA THR A 453 11.43 -24.77 -13.74
C THR A 453 10.25 -25.74 -13.62
N GLU A 454 9.37 -25.75 -14.61
CA GLU A 454 8.18 -26.61 -14.59
C GLU A 454 8.54 -28.12 -14.56
N ASN A 455 9.59 -28.52 -15.27
CA ASN A 455 9.92 -29.93 -15.47
C ASN A 455 11.08 -30.42 -14.57
N TYR A 456 11.97 -29.52 -14.16
CA TYR A 456 13.22 -29.91 -13.48
C TYR A 456 13.27 -29.53 -12.01
N GLY A 457 12.20 -28.92 -11.46
CA GLY A 457 12.15 -28.47 -10.08
C GLY A 457 12.79 -27.10 -9.85
N SER A 458 13.09 -26.78 -8.61
CA SER A 458 13.61 -25.49 -8.18
C SER A 458 15.04 -25.60 -7.67
N PHE A 459 15.86 -24.64 -8.07
CA PHE A 459 17.26 -24.50 -7.65
C PHE A 459 17.40 -23.18 -6.89
N ALA A 460 18.18 -23.18 -5.81
CA ALA A 460 18.59 -21.94 -5.15
C ALA A 460 20.07 -22.02 -4.77
N ALA A 461 20.76 -20.89 -4.93
CA ALA A 461 22.12 -20.68 -4.47
C ALA A 461 22.14 -19.48 -3.50
N ASN A 462 22.82 -19.65 -2.37
CA ASN A 462 22.96 -18.58 -1.40
C ASN A 462 24.45 -18.38 -1.08
N PHE A 463 24.84 -17.12 -1.03
CA PHE A 463 26.12 -16.68 -0.50
C PHE A 463 25.90 -15.82 0.73
N MET A 464 26.62 -16.08 1.81
CA MET A 464 26.60 -15.28 3.02
C MET A 464 28.02 -14.94 3.43
N GLN A 465 28.25 -13.70 3.75
CA GLN A 465 29.49 -13.17 4.33
C GLN A 465 29.15 -12.32 5.53
N GLN A 466 29.79 -12.60 6.66
CA GLN A 466 29.66 -11.81 7.87
C GLN A 466 31.05 -11.57 8.48
N ALA A 467 31.48 -10.33 8.44
CA ALA A 467 32.71 -9.87 9.05
C ALA A 467 32.41 -9.15 10.36
N PHE A 468 33.19 -9.39 11.37
CA PHE A 468 33.07 -8.76 12.68
C PHE A 468 34.20 -7.75 12.93
N HIS A 469 34.04 -6.87 13.92
CA HIS A 469 35.09 -5.93 14.29
C HIS A 469 36.23 -6.61 15.08
N HIS A 470 35.93 -7.69 15.81
CA HIS A 470 36.83 -8.32 16.77
C HIS A 470 36.89 -9.85 16.67
N MET A 471 36.34 -10.44 15.62
CA MET A 471 36.30 -11.85 15.36
C MET A 471 36.63 -12.14 13.90
N GLU A 472 36.95 -13.38 13.61
CA GLU A 472 37.15 -13.83 12.24
C GLU A 472 35.90 -13.72 11.40
N GLU A 473 36.11 -13.53 10.12
CA GLU A 473 35.06 -13.44 9.13
C GLU A 473 34.43 -14.82 8.87
N PHE A 474 33.13 -14.86 8.74
CA PHE A 474 32.40 -16.05 8.35
C PHE A 474 31.93 -15.92 6.91
N LYS A 475 32.21 -16.94 6.08
CA LYS A 475 31.74 -17.04 4.69
C LYS A 475 31.16 -18.41 4.43
N SER A 476 30.00 -18.46 3.77
CA SER A 476 29.41 -19.71 3.34
C SER A 476 28.77 -19.58 1.96
N VAL A 477 28.78 -20.70 1.24
CA VAL A 477 28.03 -20.90 0.01
C VAL A 477 27.14 -22.11 0.20
N SER A 478 25.87 -22.00 -0.15
CA SER A 478 24.97 -23.15 -0.15
C SER A 478 24.19 -23.24 -1.45
N GLY A 479 23.97 -24.47 -1.90
CA GLY A 479 23.08 -24.79 -3.00
C GLY A 479 21.98 -25.71 -2.52
N SER A 480 20.77 -25.53 -3.01
CA SER A 480 19.64 -26.39 -2.74
C SER A 480 18.86 -26.70 -4.02
N TYR A 481 18.30 -27.89 -4.06
CA TYR A 481 17.46 -28.39 -5.13
C TYR A 481 16.22 -29.02 -4.55
N VAL A 482 15.07 -28.71 -5.11
CA VAL A 482 13.77 -29.31 -4.70
C VAL A 482 12.99 -29.67 -5.95
N ARG A 483 12.48 -30.90 -6.00
CA ARG A 483 11.63 -31.39 -7.09
C ARG A 483 10.50 -32.24 -6.54
N GLU A 484 9.30 -32.01 -7.03
CA GLU A 484 8.19 -32.92 -6.83
C GLU A 484 8.32 -34.11 -7.80
N VAL A 485 8.25 -35.32 -7.27
CA VAL A 485 8.24 -36.56 -8.06
C VAL A 485 6.87 -37.20 -7.92
N ALA A 486 6.14 -37.21 -9.03
CA ALA A 486 4.75 -37.69 -9.08
C ALA A 486 4.64 -39.09 -8.47
N GLY A 487 3.71 -39.29 -7.52
CA GLY A 487 3.44 -40.55 -6.84
C GLY A 487 4.42 -40.91 -5.72
N ILE A 488 5.50 -40.17 -5.50
CA ILE A 488 6.53 -40.46 -4.48
C ILE A 488 6.58 -39.35 -3.41
N GLY A 489 6.45 -38.06 -3.82
CA GLY A 489 6.55 -36.90 -2.94
C GLY A 489 7.63 -35.93 -3.35
N ASN A 490 8.18 -35.16 -2.39
CA ASN A 490 9.19 -34.14 -2.66
C ASN A 490 10.61 -34.70 -2.41
N LEU A 491 11.45 -34.62 -3.45
CA LEU A 491 12.89 -34.84 -3.35
C LEU A 491 13.58 -33.51 -3.06
N SER A 492 14.36 -33.43 -2.00
CA SER A 492 15.19 -32.27 -1.68
C SER A 492 16.64 -32.68 -1.44
N ALA A 493 17.57 -31.85 -1.93
CA ALA A 493 18.99 -31.99 -1.70
C ALA A 493 19.60 -30.62 -1.39
N SER A 494 20.46 -30.51 -0.42
CA SER A 494 21.18 -29.28 -0.10
C SER A 494 22.65 -29.58 0.22
N VAL A 495 23.52 -28.63 -0.14
CA VAL A 495 24.93 -28.67 0.19
C VAL A 495 25.35 -27.29 0.69
N THR A 496 26.09 -27.25 1.77
CA THR A 496 26.64 -26.01 2.32
C THR A 496 28.17 -26.19 2.51
N ARG A 497 28.95 -25.21 2.04
CA ARG A 497 30.36 -25.13 2.22
C ARG A 497 30.76 -23.85 2.95
N TYR A 498 31.50 -24.00 4.02
CA TYR A 498 32.14 -22.88 4.71
C TYR A 498 33.48 -22.59 4.04
N LEU A 499 33.73 -21.31 3.70
CA LEU A 499 34.91 -20.88 2.95
C LEU A 499 36.07 -20.47 3.87
N ASN A 500 35.77 -20.14 5.14
CA ASN A 500 36.77 -19.81 6.17
C ASN A 500 36.58 -20.76 7.36
N GLY A 501 37.55 -21.65 7.58
CA GLY A 501 37.52 -22.63 8.66
C GLY A 501 37.40 -24.08 8.17
N GLU A 502 37.84 -25.03 8.99
CA GLU A 502 37.78 -26.48 8.67
C GLU A 502 36.35 -26.90 8.37
N ALA A 503 36.14 -27.52 7.22
CA ALA A 503 34.88 -28.04 6.76
C ALA A 503 34.34 -29.10 7.74
N LYS A 504 33.45 -28.76 8.65
CA LYS A 504 32.55 -29.72 9.27
C LYS A 504 31.34 -29.87 8.41
N THR A 505 31.31 -30.93 7.61
CA THR A 505 30.12 -31.39 6.88
C THR A 505 29.12 -31.92 7.91
N VAL A 506 27.92 -31.36 7.92
CA VAL A 506 26.75 -31.92 8.62
C VAL A 506 25.76 -32.37 7.58
#